data_37731c7e08529ccf3aa9227f0be34616
#
_entry.id   37731c7e08529ccf3aa9227f0be34616
#
_cell.length_a   1.000
_cell.length_b   1.000
_cell.length_c   1.000
_cell.angle_alpha   90.00
_cell.angle_beta   90.00
_cell.angle_gamma   90.00
#
_symmetry.space_group_name_H-M   'P 1'
#
loop_
_entity.id
_entity.type
_entity.pdbx_description
1 polymer ?
#
loop_
_entity_poly.entity_id
_entity_poly.type
_entity_poly.pdbx_seq_one_letter_code
_entity_poly.pdbx_strand_id
1 'polypeptide(L)'
;MVSPNIKSYVENTLSKDEFCLLLLGNNQNKDYTKKDCFILMGCDESDYWNSNQLEAGVHVWKATEQSIKVVSNWMNFCLDSRIIKDDKSVLSEELTSFKAHRNDQSILTNIAIMEGLSVSNQEFRNFIECDYDYWYERYPNSNLGRDIDKFLIKIKDA
;
A
#
# COMPACT_ATOMS: atom_id res chain seq x y z
N MET A 1 -2.58 -17.56 6.83
CA MET A 1 -1.92 -17.38 8.14
C MET A 1 -0.71 -16.47 7.94
N VAL A 2 -0.48 -15.50 8.80
CA VAL A 2 0.73 -14.66 8.70
C VAL A 2 1.91 -15.48 9.23
N SER A 3 3.02 -15.49 8.50
CA SER A 3 4.23 -16.21 8.89
C SER A 3 4.73 -15.76 10.28
N PRO A 4 5.16 -16.67 11.17
CA PRO A 4 5.82 -16.31 12.44
C PRO A 4 6.99 -15.36 12.26
N ASN A 5 7.63 -15.36 11.11
CA ASN A 5 8.77 -14.51 10.78
C ASN A 5 8.41 -13.03 10.60
N ILE A 6 7.14 -12.68 10.39
CA ILE A 6 6.75 -11.28 10.19
C ILE A 6 7.00 -10.45 11.44
N LYS A 7 6.77 -11.00 12.63
CA LYS A 7 7.00 -10.29 13.90
C LYS A 7 8.47 -9.86 14.01
N SER A 8 9.38 -10.83 13.90
CA SER A 8 10.82 -10.55 13.98
C SER A 8 11.29 -9.60 12.88
N TYR A 9 10.72 -9.71 11.69
CA TYR A 9 11.02 -8.81 10.58
C TYR A 9 10.57 -7.38 10.89
N VAL A 10 9.34 -7.19 11.35
CA VAL A 10 8.79 -5.87 11.73
C VAL A 10 9.59 -5.26 12.87
N GLU A 11 9.86 -6.02 13.94
CA GLU A 11 10.65 -5.55 15.08
C GLU A 11 12.07 -5.12 14.67
N ASN A 12 12.73 -5.90 13.82
CA ASN A 12 14.06 -5.58 13.31
C ASN A 12 14.04 -4.34 12.39
N THR A 13 13.02 -4.19 11.54
CA THR A 13 12.84 -3.01 10.70
C THR A 13 12.60 -1.78 11.56
N LEU A 14 11.64 -1.84 12.47
CA LEU A 14 11.30 -0.70 13.35
C LEU A 14 12.39 -0.37 14.38
N SER A 15 13.38 -1.22 14.58
CA SER A 15 14.57 -0.86 15.36
C SER A 15 15.47 0.14 14.62
N LYS A 16 15.36 0.22 13.30
CA LYS A 16 16.24 1.02 12.41
C LYS A 16 15.48 2.13 11.69
N ASP A 17 14.18 1.97 11.51
CA ASP A 17 13.31 2.87 10.76
C ASP A 17 12.03 3.19 11.52
N GLU A 18 11.29 4.19 11.08
CA GLU A 18 10.02 4.60 11.70
C GLU A 18 8.80 3.87 11.11
N PHE A 19 8.99 3.16 10.02
CA PHE A 19 7.92 2.45 9.30
C PHE A 19 8.43 1.17 8.65
N CYS A 20 7.50 0.26 8.41
CA CYS A 20 7.73 -0.95 7.64
C CYS A 20 6.72 -0.97 6.48
N LEU A 21 7.21 -0.70 5.27
CA LEU A 21 6.45 -0.73 4.03
C LEU A 21 6.97 -1.89 3.17
N LEU A 22 6.04 -2.65 2.59
CA LEU A 22 6.34 -3.85 1.82
C LEU A 22 5.99 -3.64 0.34
N LEU A 23 6.74 -4.26 -0.56
CA LEU A 23 6.42 -4.28 -1.99
C LEU A 23 5.25 -5.23 -2.28
N LEU A 24 4.40 -4.85 -3.24
CA LEU A 24 3.39 -5.72 -3.81
C LEU A 24 3.94 -6.44 -5.06
N GLY A 25 4.96 -7.25 -4.88
CA GLY A 25 5.61 -7.96 -5.99
C GLY A 25 6.10 -7.01 -7.09
N ASN A 26 6.06 -7.46 -8.35
CA ASN A 26 6.55 -6.72 -9.50
C ASN A 26 5.47 -5.88 -10.22
N ASN A 27 4.50 -5.36 -9.49
CA ASN A 27 3.44 -4.52 -10.05
C ASN A 27 3.96 -3.09 -10.23
N GLN A 28 4.16 -2.65 -11.46
CA GLN A 28 4.60 -1.29 -11.74
C GLN A 28 3.49 -0.27 -11.46
N ASN A 29 3.86 0.86 -10.89
CA ASN A 29 2.94 1.91 -10.48
C ASN A 29 2.13 2.47 -11.66
N LYS A 30 2.75 2.61 -12.85
CA LYS A 30 2.08 3.06 -14.08
C LYS A 30 0.94 2.14 -14.55
N ASP A 31 0.99 0.86 -14.18
CA ASP A 31 -0.04 -0.11 -14.57
C ASP A 31 -1.28 -0.01 -13.68
N TYR A 32 -1.11 0.53 -12.47
CA TYR A 32 -2.12 0.50 -11.42
C TYR A 32 -2.39 1.86 -10.75
N THR A 33 -1.91 2.94 -11.34
CA THR A 33 -2.20 4.31 -10.90
C THR A 33 -2.69 5.14 -12.09
N LYS A 34 -3.90 5.69 -11.97
CA LYS A 34 -4.49 6.52 -13.02
C LYS A 34 -3.74 7.83 -13.20
N LYS A 35 -3.84 8.40 -14.39
CA LYS A 35 -3.11 9.62 -14.76
C LYS A 35 -3.46 10.83 -13.90
N ASP A 36 -4.75 11.02 -13.59
CA ASP A 36 -5.19 12.12 -12.70
C ASP A 36 -4.55 12.05 -11.31
N CYS A 37 -4.33 10.84 -10.79
CA CYS A 37 -3.65 10.65 -9.51
C CYS A 37 -2.22 11.20 -9.56
N PHE A 38 -1.44 10.87 -10.57
CA PHE A 38 -0.08 11.39 -10.75
C PHE A 38 -0.06 12.91 -10.89
N ILE A 39 -0.94 13.46 -11.75
CA ILE A 39 -1.01 14.90 -12.02
C ILE A 39 -1.39 15.69 -10.77
N LEU A 40 -2.47 15.29 -10.09
CA LEU A 40 -3.00 16.02 -8.93
C LEU A 40 -2.12 15.87 -7.69
N MET A 41 -1.34 14.81 -7.60
CA MET A 41 -0.31 14.66 -6.58
C MET A 41 1.00 15.37 -6.91
N GLY A 42 1.14 15.92 -8.13
CA GLY A 42 2.37 16.61 -8.57
C GLY A 42 3.56 15.68 -8.80
N CYS A 43 3.30 14.44 -9.19
CA CYS A 43 4.30 13.38 -9.36
C CYS A 43 4.20 12.67 -10.72
N ASP A 44 3.78 13.40 -11.76
CA ASP A 44 3.58 12.84 -13.09
C ASP A 44 4.90 12.69 -13.87
N GLU A 45 5.81 11.87 -13.35
CA GLU A 45 7.16 11.68 -13.86
C GLU A 45 7.55 10.19 -13.91
N SER A 46 8.57 9.89 -14.74
CA SER A 46 9.03 8.51 -15.01
C SER A 46 9.45 7.72 -13.78
N ASP A 47 10.02 8.38 -12.78
CA ASP A 47 10.49 7.74 -11.56
C ASP A 47 9.33 7.18 -10.74
N TYR A 48 8.20 7.89 -10.72
CA TYR A 48 6.96 7.40 -10.10
C TYR A 48 6.31 6.30 -10.94
N TRP A 49 6.25 6.47 -12.26
CA TRP A 49 5.60 5.49 -13.15
C TRP A 49 6.28 4.12 -13.12
N ASN A 50 7.62 4.11 -13.09
CA ASN A 50 8.41 2.87 -13.17
C ASN A 50 8.75 2.26 -11.79
N SER A 51 8.31 2.88 -10.71
CA SER A 51 8.41 2.29 -9.37
C SER A 51 7.49 1.07 -9.22
N ASN A 52 7.78 0.22 -8.26
CA ASN A 52 6.87 -0.87 -7.87
C ASN A 52 5.85 -0.35 -6.84
N GLN A 53 4.62 -0.84 -6.95
CA GLN A 53 3.59 -0.52 -5.95
C GLN A 53 3.87 -1.16 -4.60
N LEU A 54 3.49 -0.44 -3.55
CA LEU A 54 3.51 -0.92 -2.17
C LEU A 54 2.24 -1.70 -1.84
N GLU A 55 2.32 -2.55 -0.84
CA GLU A 55 1.16 -3.19 -0.22
C GLU A 55 0.51 -2.21 0.77
N ALA A 56 -0.73 -1.80 0.52
CA ALA A 56 -1.47 -0.91 1.41
C ALA A 56 -2.37 -1.65 2.42
N GLY A 57 -2.55 -2.96 2.24
CA GLY A 57 -3.32 -3.78 3.18
C GLY A 57 -2.54 -4.14 4.46
N VAL A 58 -1.21 -4.06 4.41
CA VAL A 58 -0.34 -4.33 5.57
C VAL A 58 0.85 -3.39 5.57
N HIS A 59 0.89 -2.54 6.58
CA HIS A 59 1.99 -1.63 6.86
C HIS A 59 2.08 -1.35 8.36
N VAL A 60 3.25 -0.99 8.86
CA VAL A 60 3.47 -0.70 10.27
C VAL A 60 4.20 0.63 10.42
N TRP A 61 3.77 1.43 11.39
CA TRP A 61 4.30 2.76 11.68
C TRP A 61 4.60 2.91 13.16
N LYS A 62 5.72 3.53 13.52
CA LYS A 62 5.90 4.10 14.86
C LYS A 62 5.08 5.38 14.97
N ALA A 63 4.58 5.69 16.15
CA ALA A 63 3.89 6.95 16.45
C ALA A 63 4.91 8.08 16.65
N THR A 64 5.55 8.54 15.58
CA THR A 64 6.48 9.67 15.54
C THR A 64 5.86 10.85 14.80
N GLU A 65 6.42 12.04 14.95
CA GLU A 65 5.95 13.23 14.23
C GLU A 65 6.02 13.03 12.71
N GLN A 66 7.10 12.40 12.21
CA GLN A 66 7.25 12.14 10.79
C GLN A 66 6.21 11.13 10.29
N SER A 67 6.02 10.03 10.98
CA SER A 67 5.02 9.03 10.60
C SER A 67 3.61 9.61 10.63
N ILE A 68 3.28 10.42 11.61
CA ILE A 68 1.99 11.11 11.70
C ILE A 68 1.81 12.06 10.52
N LYS A 69 2.85 12.83 10.16
CA LYS A 69 2.83 13.72 9.00
C LYS A 69 2.57 12.95 7.70
N VAL A 70 3.30 11.85 7.48
CA VAL A 70 3.16 11.03 6.27
C VAL A 70 1.76 10.43 6.15
N VAL A 71 1.26 9.82 7.24
CA VAL A 71 -0.09 9.22 7.27
C VAL A 71 -1.17 10.31 7.09
N SER A 72 -0.97 11.49 7.67
CA SER A 72 -1.89 12.62 7.47
C SER A 72 -1.90 13.10 6.02
N ASN A 73 -0.75 13.17 5.36
CA ASN A 73 -0.65 13.49 3.94
C ASN A 73 -1.37 12.43 3.08
N TRP A 74 -1.16 11.15 3.38
CA TRP A 74 -1.86 10.07 2.70
C TRP A 74 -3.38 10.22 2.81
N MET A 75 -3.88 10.45 4.02
CA MET A 75 -5.30 10.71 4.26
C MET A 75 -5.80 11.93 3.48
N ASN A 76 -5.04 13.03 3.46
CA ASN A 76 -5.45 14.24 2.76
C ASN A 76 -5.62 14.02 1.25
N PHE A 77 -4.72 13.28 0.60
CA PHE A 77 -4.89 12.90 -0.80
C PHE A 77 -6.06 11.94 -1.02
N CYS A 78 -6.31 11.03 -0.08
CA CYS A 78 -7.47 10.14 -0.13
C CYS A 78 -8.82 10.88 -0.02
N LEU A 79 -8.85 12.09 0.52
CA LEU A 79 -10.07 12.92 0.58
C LEU A 79 -10.43 13.56 -0.76
N ASP A 80 -9.51 13.66 -1.71
CA ASP A 80 -9.80 14.16 -3.06
C ASP A 80 -10.38 13.02 -3.92
N SER A 81 -11.67 13.13 -4.22
CA SER A 81 -12.39 12.12 -5.00
C SER A 81 -11.82 11.92 -6.41
N ARG A 82 -11.12 12.91 -6.97
CA ARG A 82 -10.48 12.81 -8.29
C ARG A 82 -9.22 11.96 -8.24
N ILE A 83 -8.59 11.87 -7.06
CA ILE A 83 -7.39 11.06 -6.81
C ILE A 83 -7.75 9.64 -6.42
N ILE A 84 -8.66 9.48 -5.44
CA ILE A 84 -8.94 8.18 -4.80
C ILE A 84 -9.82 7.24 -5.62
N LYS A 85 -10.80 7.79 -6.40
CA LYS A 85 -11.73 6.95 -7.16
C LYS A 85 -11.06 6.32 -8.37
N ASP A 86 -11.57 5.19 -8.79
CA ASP A 86 -11.16 4.44 -9.99
C ASP A 86 -11.89 4.89 -11.27
N ASP A 87 -12.58 6.04 -11.21
CA ASP A 87 -13.13 6.69 -12.39
C ASP A 87 -12.01 6.99 -13.41
N LYS A 88 -12.36 7.00 -14.68
CA LYS A 88 -11.44 7.32 -15.78
C LYS A 88 -10.84 8.72 -15.59
N SER A 89 -9.54 8.85 -15.90
CA SER A 89 -8.86 10.15 -15.90
C SER A 89 -9.51 11.14 -16.85
N VAL A 90 -9.59 12.40 -16.41
CA VAL A 90 -10.19 13.52 -17.17
C VAL A 90 -9.18 14.62 -17.51
N LEU A 91 -8.02 14.67 -16.81
CA LEU A 91 -6.99 15.68 -17.02
C LEU A 91 -6.04 15.30 -18.16
N SER A 92 -5.86 14.01 -18.43
CA SER A 92 -5.02 13.48 -19.48
C SER A 92 -5.41 12.06 -19.84
N GLU A 93 -4.91 11.55 -20.96
CA GLU A 93 -5.03 10.14 -21.31
C GLU A 93 -4.20 9.27 -20.36
N GLU A 94 -4.69 8.05 -20.12
CA GLU A 94 -3.97 7.06 -19.30
C GLU A 94 -2.66 6.64 -19.96
N LEU A 95 -1.69 6.22 -19.15
CA LEU A 95 -0.47 5.62 -19.67
C LEU A 95 -0.81 4.31 -20.42
N THR A 96 -0.09 4.03 -21.49
CA THR A 96 -0.39 2.91 -22.41
C THR A 96 -0.52 1.54 -21.73
N SER A 97 0.20 1.35 -20.63
CA SER A 97 0.18 0.10 -19.85
C SER A 97 -0.84 0.07 -18.73
N PHE A 98 -1.62 1.15 -18.53
CA PHE A 98 -2.59 1.26 -17.45
C PHE A 98 -3.66 0.15 -17.53
N LYS A 99 -3.92 -0.49 -16.39
CA LYS A 99 -4.87 -1.60 -16.24
C LYS A 99 -6.04 -1.25 -15.33
N ALA A 100 -5.74 -0.69 -14.16
CA ALA A 100 -6.74 -0.33 -13.15
C ALA A 100 -6.13 0.62 -12.11
N HIS A 101 -6.92 1.49 -11.51
CA HIS A 101 -6.48 2.30 -10.38
C HIS A 101 -6.63 1.55 -9.06
N ARG A 102 -5.61 1.60 -8.21
CA ARG A 102 -5.61 0.93 -6.90
C ARG A 102 -5.77 1.91 -5.74
N ASN A 103 -6.58 2.92 -5.92
CA ASN A 103 -7.09 3.82 -4.89
C ASN A 103 -5.98 4.31 -3.91
N ASP A 104 -6.16 4.03 -2.63
CA ASP A 104 -5.26 4.38 -1.53
C ASP A 104 -3.85 3.79 -1.65
N GLN A 105 -3.72 2.60 -2.22
CA GLN A 105 -2.44 1.96 -2.49
C GLN A 105 -1.58 2.75 -3.49
N SER A 106 -2.20 3.25 -4.56
CA SER A 106 -1.53 4.12 -5.53
C SER A 106 -1.03 5.42 -4.90
N ILE A 107 -1.85 6.00 -4.02
CA ILE A 107 -1.52 7.21 -3.28
C ILE A 107 -0.36 6.95 -2.31
N LEU A 108 -0.42 5.86 -1.52
CA LEU A 108 0.66 5.48 -0.59
C LEU A 108 1.99 5.27 -1.33
N THR A 109 1.95 4.61 -2.49
CA THR A 109 3.13 4.39 -3.32
C THR A 109 3.78 5.72 -3.73
N ASN A 110 2.98 6.66 -4.24
CA ASN A 110 3.47 7.98 -4.64
C ASN A 110 4.05 8.77 -3.45
N ILE A 111 3.37 8.75 -2.30
CA ILE A 111 3.86 9.41 -1.07
C ILE A 111 5.19 8.83 -0.61
N ALA A 112 5.33 7.51 -0.63
CA ALA A 112 6.57 6.87 -0.22
C ALA A 112 7.77 7.35 -1.05
N ILE A 113 7.58 7.56 -2.35
CA ILE A 113 8.60 8.10 -3.23
C ILE A 113 8.84 9.58 -2.95
N MET A 114 7.78 10.41 -2.83
CA MET A 114 7.87 11.83 -2.54
C MET A 114 8.64 12.13 -1.25
N GLU A 115 8.36 11.37 -0.21
CA GLU A 115 8.96 11.58 1.12
C GLU A 115 10.28 10.79 1.29
N GLY A 116 10.73 10.06 0.25
CA GLY A 116 11.95 9.26 0.27
C GLY A 116 11.92 8.16 1.34
N LEU A 117 10.76 7.55 1.55
CA LEU A 117 10.59 6.53 2.59
C LEU A 117 11.32 5.25 2.23
N SER A 118 11.95 4.64 3.23
CA SER A 118 12.57 3.32 3.08
C SER A 118 11.50 2.26 2.82
N VAL A 119 11.66 1.51 1.74
CA VAL A 119 10.78 0.40 1.38
C VAL A 119 11.55 -0.91 1.47
N SER A 120 10.95 -1.90 2.08
CA SER A 120 11.53 -3.23 2.13
C SER A 120 11.56 -3.88 0.74
N ASN A 121 12.70 -4.47 0.41
CA ASN A 121 12.83 -5.34 -0.76
C ASN A 121 12.10 -6.69 -0.60
N GLN A 122 11.52 -6.96 0.58
CA GLN A 122 10.71 -8.14 0.81
C GLN A 122 9.31 -7.94 0.27
N GLU A 123 8.83 -8.91 -0.48
CA GLU A 123 7.45 -8.94 -0.91
C GLU A 123 6.55 -9.40 0.23
N PHE A 124 5.39 -8.77 0.37
CA PHE A 124 4.37 -9.18 1.32
C PHE A 124 4.04 -10.67 1.26
N ARG A 125 4.07 -11.25 0.07
CA ARG A 125 3.84 -12.69 -0.16
C ARG A 125 4.77 -13.59 0.63
N ASN A 126 5.99 -13.15 0.93
CA ASN A 126 6.96 -13.94 1.70
C ASN A 126 6.55 -14.12 3.17
N PHE A 127 5.59 -13.33 3.64
CA PHE A 127 5.10 -13.36 5.02
C PHE A 127 3.70 -13.95 5.17
N ILE A 128 3.06 -14.31 4.06
CA ILE A 128 1.74 -14.97 4.07
C ILE A 128 1.93 -16.44 3.76
N GLU A 129 1.70 -17.28 4.76
CA GLU A 129 1.65 -18.75 4.62
C GLU A 129 0.27 -19.22 4.15
N CYS A 130 -0.49 -18.42 3.45
CA CYS A 130 -1.80 -18.80 2.95
C CYS A 130 -1.77 -19.00 1.45
N ASP A 131 -2.16 -20.19 1.06
CA ASP A 131 -2.67 -20.39 -0.29
C ASP A 131 -3.91 -19.51 -0.44
N TYR A 132 -3.87 -18.56 -1.38
CA TYR A 132 -4.99 -17.65 -1.65
C TYR A 132 -6.26 -18.44 -1.96
N ASP A 133 -6.13 -19.56 -2.65
CA ASP A 133 -7.23 -20.46 -2.98
C ASP A 133 -7.87 -21.08 -1.73
N TYR A 134 -7.09 -21.41 -0.70
CA TYR A 134 -7.60 -21.94 0.57
C TYR A 134 -8.51 -20.94 1.31
N TRP A 135 -8.22 -19.64 1.25
CA TRP A 135 -9.05 -18.60 1.85
C TRP A 135 -10.37 -18.40 1.09
N TYR A 136 -10.32 -18.38 -0.23
CA TYR A 136 -11.52 -18.27 -1.06
C TYR A 136 -12.43 -19.49 -0.95
N GLU A 137 -11.88 -20.69 -0.86
CA GLU A 137 -12.67 -21.90 -0.67
C GLU A 137 -13.31 -22.00 0.73
N ARG A 138 -12.62 -21.55 1.77
CA ARG A 138 -13.07 -21.68 3.16
C ARG A 138 -13.98 -20.54 3.60
N TYR A 139 -13.89 -19.37 2.96
CA TYR A 139 -14.64 -18.17 3.31
C TYR A 139 -15.23 -17.46 2.09
N PRO A 140 -16.01 -18.15 1.24
CA PRO A 140 -16.53 -17.59 -0.02
C PRO A 140 -17.44 -16.37 0.15
N ASN A 141 -17.90 -16.09 1.38
CA ASN A 141 -18.78 -14.98 1.73
C ASN A 141 -18.17 -14.04 2.80
N SER A 142 -16.88 -14.15 3.09
CA SER A 142 -16.26 -13.27 4.07
C SER A 142 -16.08 -11.86 3.48
N ASN A 143 -16.73 -10.88 4.08
CA ASN A 143 -16.29 -9.50 3.94
C ASN A 143 -14.90 -9.39 4.60
N LEU A 144 -13.85 -9.41 3.79
CA LEU A 144 -12.44 -9.38 4.21
C LEU A 144 -12.16 -8.29 5.27
N GLY A 145 -12.87 -7.15 5.21
CA GLY A 145 -12.76 -6.05 6.16
C GLY A 145 -13.10 -6.41 7.62
N ARG A 146 -14.06 -7.31 7.85
CA ARG A 146 -14.46 -7.69 9.23
C ARG A 146 -13.48 -8.65 9.92
N ASP A 147 -12.71 -9.40 9.15
CA ASP A 147 -11.75 -10.36 9.72
C ASP A 147 -10.39 -9.72 9.98
N ILE A 148 -10.05 -8.65 9.26
CA ILE A 148 -8.89 -7.79 9.53
C ILE A 148 -9.05 -7.10 10.89
N ASP A 149 -10.23 -6.56 11.20
CA ASP A 149 -10.49 -5.93 12.50
C ASP A 149 -10.29 -6.90 13.68
N LYS A 150 -10.69 -8.18 13.52
CA LYS A 150 -10.45 -9.22 14.53
C LYS A 150 -8.98 -9.60 14.66
N PHE A 151 -8.21 -9.48 13.59
CA PHE A 151 -6.78 -9.75 13.59
C PHE A 151 -5.99 -8.63 14.29
N LEU A 152 -6.35 -7.37 14.03
CA LEU A 152 -5.73 -6.20 14.68
C LEU A 152 -5.99 -6.14 16.19
N ILE A 153 -7.14 -6.65 16.66
CA ILE A 153 -7.46 -6.75 18.09
C ILE A 153 -6.54 -7.76 18.80
N LYS A 154 -6.20 -8.89 18.14
CA LYS A 154 -5.29 -9.89 18.72
C LYS A 154 -3.83 -9.45 18.87
N ILE A 155 -3.38 -8.47 18.08
CA ILE A 155 -2.03 -7.90 18.21
C ILE A 155 -1.92 -6.96 19.42
N LYS A 156 -3.03 -6.37 19.89
CA LYS A 156 -3.06 -5.49 21.06
C LYS A 156 -2.95 -6.23 22.40
N ASP A 157 -3.31 -7.52 22.41
CA ASP A 157 -3.37 -8.33 23.62
C ASP A 157 -2.18 -9.32 23.74
N ALA A 158 -1.19 -9.21 22.84
CA ALA A 158 0.03 -10.02 22.82
C ALA A 158 1.26 -9.17 23.16
#